data_55220174cb77a1e2f681bd07bb1725a7
#
_entry.id   55220174cb77a1e2f681bd07bb1725a7
#
_cell.length_a   1.000
_cell.length_b   1.000
_cell.length_c   1.000
_cell.angle_alpha   90.00
_cell.angle_beta   90.00
_cell.angle_gamma   90.00
#
_symmetry.space_group_name_H-M   'P 1'
#
loop_
_entity.id
_entity.type
_entity.pdbx_description
1 polymer ?
#
loop_
_entity_poly.entity_id
_entity_poly.type
_entity_poly.pdbx_seq_one_letter_code
_entity_poly.pdbx_strand_id
1 'polypeptide(L)'
;KIPIPTHDKRFSGGMREVEQEVHRVQFLDPATGTGTFVAEAIQQIYDKMKGQQGLWNSYVENHLLPRINGFELLMASYAMAHLKLDLLLKQTGYTGTKNQRFRIYLTNSLEEYHKDTGTLFANWLSAEASEANQIKRDAPVMIVAGNPPYSGISSNNGEWISKLIEDYKYVDGEHFNERKHWLNDDYVKFIRYGQHFIEKNGSGILAYINPHGFLGNPTFRGMRWNLLKTFDKIYTIDLHGNSNIKEESPDGSPDINVFDIQQGVSINIFIKTSKKTESKLSDVFHLDLYGKREEKYQFLVDKSFSMIPFNKLNPEKPYFFFKNS
;
A
#
# COMPACT_ATOMS: atom_id res chain seq x y z
N LYS A 1 5.79 -20.96 -6.81
CA LYS A 1 6.94 -21.88 -6.57
C LYS A 1 7.87 -21.26 -5.55
N ILE A 2 8.30 -22.03 -4.58
CA ILE A 2 9.16 -21.55 -3.49
C ILE A 2 10.47 -22.31 -3.57
N PRO A 3 11.63 -21.64 -3.52
CA PRO A 3 12.91 -22.31 -3.37
C PRO A 3 13.03 -22.89 -1.95
N ILE A 4 13.25 -24.18 -1.83
CA ILE A 4 13.52 -24.87 -0.58
C ILE A 4 14.97 -25.39 -0.63
N PRO A 5 15.77 -25.21 0.44
CA PRO A 5 17.08 -25.81 0.54
C PRO A 5 17.02 -27.32 0.34
N THR A 6 17.92 -27.85 -0.47
CA THR A 6 18.01 -29.30 -0.71
C THR A 6 19.46 -29.74 -0.79
N HIS A 7 19.74 -30.93 -0.25
CA HIS A 7 21.05 -31.60 -0.40
C HIS A 7 21.14 -32.43 -1.68
N ASP A 8 20.11 -32.41 -2.53
CA ASP A 8 20.09 -33.15 -3.79
C ASP A 8 21.01 -32.53 -4.82
N LYS A 9 22.08 -33.25 -5.19
CA LYS A 9 23.10 -32.78 -6.11
C LYS A 9 22.62 -32.47 -7.54
N ARG A 10 21.38 -32.84 -7.89
CA ARG A 10 20.74 -32.50 -9.17
C ARG A 10 20.37 -31.01 -9.29
N PHE A 11 20.29 -30.31 -8.16
CA PHE A 11 19.96 -28.91 -8.15
C PHE A 11 21.21 -28.06 -7.91
N SER A 12 21.71 -27.45 -8.98
CA SER A 12 22.84 -26.52 -8.92
C SER A 12 22.44 -25.31 -8.06
N GLY A 13 23.16 -25.09 -6.94
CA GLY A 13 22.86 -24.01 -6.00
C GLY A 13 22.15 -24.44 -4.71
N GLY A 14 21.91 -25.76 -4.51
CA GLY A 14 21.35 -26.29 -3.26
C GLY A 14 19.90 -25.89 -2.97
N MET A 15 19.15 -25.43 -4.00
CA MET A 15 17.74 -25.02 -3.89
C MET A 15 16.88 -25.81 -4.87
N ARG A 16 15.74 -26.30 -4.39
CA ARG A 16 14.71 -26.95 -5.20
C ARG A 16 13.45 -26.08 -5.18
N GLU A 17 12.87 -25.80 -6.34
CA GLU A 17 11.56 -25.16 -6.42
C GLU A 17 10.44 -26.15 -6.09
N VAL A 18 9.60 -25.79 -5.14
CA VAL A 18 8.41 -26.57 -4.75
C VAL A 18 7.18 -25.69 -4.93
N GLU A 19 6.12 -26.28 -5.48
CA GLU A 19 4.81 -25.60 -5.51
C GLU A 19 4.23 -25.59 -4.09
N GLN A 20 3.87 -24.39 -3.62
CA GLN A 20 3.18 -24.25 -2.36
C GLN A 20 1.82 -23.59 -2.61
N GLU A 21 0.78 -24.16 -2.04
CA GLU A 21 -0.52 -23.50 -1.99
C GLU A 21 -0.45 -22.29 -1.06
N VAL A 22 -0.90 -21.15 -1.55
CA VAL A 22 -0.99 -19.91 -0.78
C VAL A 22 -2.38 -19.31 -0.92
N HIS A 23 -2.79 -18.51 0.05
CA HIS A 23 -4.05 -17.78 -0.07
C HIS A 23 -4.01 -16.87 -1.30
N ARG A 24 -5.06 -16.92 -2.11
CA ARG A 24 -5.20 -16.10 -3.31
C ARG A 24 -5.18 -14.61 -2.98
N VAL A 25 -5.81 -14.22 -1.86
CA VAL A 25 -5.83 -12.83 -1.41
C VAL A 25 -4.75 -12.65 -0.35
N GLN A 26 -3.67 -11.98 -0.72
CA GLN A 26 -2.60 -11.57 0.18
C GLN A 26 -2.69 -10.06 0.41
N PHE A 27 -2.61 -9.65 1.67
CA PHE A 27 -2.56 -8.26 2.10
C PHE A 27 -1.11 -7.86 2.36
N LEU A 28 -0.73 -6.65 1.96
CA LEU A 28 0.58 -6.05 2.24
C LEU A 28 0.40 -4.60 2.69
N ASP A 29 0.94 -4.28 3.87
CA ASP A 29 1.23 -2.92 4.28
C ASP A 29 2.74 -2.67 4.10
N PRO A 30 3.18 -1.91 3.08
CA PRO A 30 4.59 -1.75 2.79
C PRO A 30 5.29 -0.68 3.65
N ALA A 31 4.58 -0.02 4.53
CA ALA A 31 5.09 0.97 5.48
C ALA A 31 4.32 0.84 6.80
N THR A 32 4.45 -0.33 7.41
CA THR A 32 3.59 -0.82 8.49
C THR A 32 3.55 0.11 9.72
N GLY A 33 4.63 0.83 9.97
CA GLY A 33 4.74 1.66 11.16
C GLY A 33 4.53 0.82 12.41
N THR A 34 3.64 1.26 13.29
CA THR A 34 3.22 0.51 14.48
C THR A 34 2.08 -0.48 14.23
N GLY A 35 1.81 -0.83 12.97
CA GLY A 35 0.83 -1.87 12.60
C GLY A 35 -0.63 -1.41 12.56
N THR A 36 -0.91 -0.14 12.37
CA THR A 36 -2.29 0.40 12.46
C THR A 36 -3.21 -0.18 11.38
N PHE A 37 -2.79 -0.20 10.11
CA PHE A 37 -3.60 -0.77 9.03
C PHE A 37 -3.77 -2.28 9.17
N VAL A 38 -2.73 -2.99 9.57
CA VAL A 38 -2.79 -4.42 9.86
C VAL A 38 -3.74 -4.72 11.02
N ALA A 39 -3.67 -3.93 12.11
CA ALA A 39 -4.55 -4.08 13.26
C ALA A 39 -6.03 -3.88 12.87
N GLU A 40 -6.31 -2.85 12.08
CA GLU A 40 -7.67 -2.58 11.59
C GLU A 40 -8.18 -3.72 10.69
N ALA A 41 -7.34 -4.22 9.78
CA ALA A 41 -7.70 -5.37 8.94
C ALA A 41 -8.04 -6.61 9.79
N ILE A 42 -7.28 -6.88 10.83
CA ILE A 42 -7.56 -7.97 11.78
C ILE A 42 -8.88 -7.75 12.51
N GLN A 43 -9.11 -6.52 13.01
CA GLN A 43 -10.33 -6.16 13.73
C GLN A 43 -11.57 -6.33 12.85
N GLN A 44 -11.53 -5.83 11.62
CA GLN A 44 -12.62 -5.97 10.65
C GLN A 44 -12.94 -7.44 10.32
N ILE A 45 -11.92 -8.28 10.24
CA ILE A 45 -12.10 -9.72 10.02
C ILE A 45 -12.73 -10.37 11.27
N TYR A 46 -12.21 -10.05 12.46
CA TYR A 46 -12.74 -10.54 13.73
C TYR A 46 -14.21 -10.18 13.91
N ASP A 47 -14.57 -8.92 13.63
CA ASP A 47 -15.95 -8.45 13.76
C ASP A 47 -16.93 -9.20 12.84
N LYS A 48 -16.49 -9.59 11.66
CA LYS A 48 -17.27 -10.44 10.75
C LYS A 48 -17.41 -11.88 11.24
N MET A 49 -16.51 -12.32 12.13
CA MET A 49 -16.53 -13.66 12.72
C MET A 49 -17.18 -13.69 14.12
N LYS A 50 -17.72 -12.60 14.60
CA LYS A 50 -18.52 -12.56 15.85
C LYS A 50 -19.65 -13.60 15.78
N GLY A 51 -19.76 -14.44 16.83
CA GLY A 51 -20.67 -15.58 16.84
C GLY A 51 -20.07 -16.92 16.40
N GLN A 52 -18.82 -16.93 15.91
CA GLN A 52 -18.08 -18.14 15.51
C GLN A 52 -16.76 -18.31 16.27
N GLN A 53 -16.74 -17.92 17.54
CA GLN A 53 -15.52 -17.90 18.37
C GLN A 53 -14.82 -19.27 18.45
N GLY A 54 -15.56 -20.38 18.38
CA GLY A 54 -14.98 -21.73 18.35
C GLY A 54 -14.07 -22.01 17.15
N LEU A 55 -14.23 -21.27 16.07
CA LEU A 55 -13.40 -21.38 14.86
C LEU A 55 -12.26 -20.36 14.81
N TRP A 56 -12.26 -19.35 15.70
CA TRP A 56 -11.36 -18.21 15.61
C TRP A 56 -9.88 -18.60 15.68
N ASN A 57 -9.49 -19.44 16.64
CA ASN A 57 -8.11 -19.90 16.76
C ASN A 57 -7.61 -20.57 15.48
N SER A 58 -8.39 -21.50 14.95
CA SER A 58 -8.05 -22.19 13.70
C SER A 58 -8.00 -21.24 12.52
N TYR A 59 -8.92 -20.27 12.45
CA TYR A 59 -8.94 -19.26 11.39
C TYR A 59 -7.71 -18.37 11.46
N VAL A 60 -7.33 -17.89 12.64
CA VAL A 60 -6.12 -17.06 12.81
C VAL A 60 -4.89 -17.80 12.32
N GLU A 61 -4.69 -19.04 12.76
CA GLU A 61 -3.49 -19.82 12.43
C GLU A 61 -3.42 -20.22 10.94
N ASN A 62 -4.52 -20.62 10.36
CA ASN A 62 -4.51 -21.21 9.02
C ASN A 62 -4.87 -20.20 7.91
N HIS A 63 -5.54 -19.10 8.25
CA HIS A 63 -6.07 -18.17 7.24
C HIS A 63 -5.71 -16.71 7.46
N LEU A 64 -5.57 -16.23 8.69
CA LEU A 64 -5.26 -14.82 8.96
C LEU A 64 -3.76 -14.56 8.86
N LEU A 65 -2.97 -15.19 9.74
CA LEU A 65 -1.52 -14.97 9.81
C LEU A 65 -0.79 -15.26 8.48
N PRO A 66 -1.14 -16.32 7.72
CA PRO A 66 -0.44 -16.62 6.47
C PRO A 66 -0.65 -15.60 5.33
N ARG A 67 -1.64 -14.72 5.43
CA ARG A 67 -2.00 -13.81 4.32
C ARG A 67 -1.86 -12.31 4.62
N ILE A 68 -1.53 -11.96 5.87
CA ILE A 68 -1.29 -10.56 6.25
C ILE A 68 0.21 -10.35 6.36
N ASN A 69 0.72 -9.44 5.55
CA ASN A 69 2.14 -9.13 5.47
C ASN A 69 2.36 -7.63 5.71
N GLY A 70 3.50 -7.30 6.28
CA GLY A 70 3.91 -5.92 6.47
C GLY A 70 5.43 -5.76 6.34
N PHE A 71 5.86 -4.60 5.89
CA PHE A 71 7.25 -4.20 5.82
C PHE A 71 7.47 -2.93 6.62
N GLU A 72 8.51 -2.92 7.41
CA GLU A 72 8.89 -1.77 8.21
C GLU A 72 10.42 -1.58 8.17
N LEU A 73 10.87 -0.34 8.07
CA LEU A 73 12.29 -0.01 8.00
C LEU A 73 12.90 0.22 9.38
N LEU A 74 12.10 0.77 10.31
CA LEU A 74 12.58 1.19 11.62
C LEU A 74 12.34 0.10 12.68
N MET A 75 13.40 -0.33 13.34
CA MET A 75 13.36 -1.38 14.38
C MET A 75 12.36 -1.06 15.51
N ALA A 76 12.27 0.20 15.95
CA ALA A 76 11.34 0.58 17.01
C ALA A 76 9.89 0.39 16.59
N SER A 77 9.51 0.85 15.40
CA SER A 77 8.16 0.70 14.85
C SER A 77 7.83 -0.78 14.60
N TYR A 78 8.79 -1.54 14.05
CA TYR A 78 8.68 -2.97 13.86
C TYR A 78 8.36 -3.72 15.17
N ALA A 79 9.14 -3.46 16.24
CA ALA A 79 8.90 -4.07 17.54
C ALA A 79 7.54 -3.69 18.13
N MET A 80 7.14 -2.42 17.99
CA MET A 80 5.83 -1.94 18.43
C MET A 80 4.70 -2.56 17.64
N ALA A 81 4.86 -2.78 16.34
CA ALA A 81 3.85 -3.46 15.53
C ALA A 81 3.61 -4.88 16.03
N HIS A 82 4.67 -5.67 16.24
CA HIS A 82 4.54 -7.03 16.78
C HIS A 82 3.84 -7.03 18.13
N LEU A 83 4.24 -6.16 19.06
CA LEU A 83 3.61 -6.07 20.38
C LEU A 83 2.12 -5.70 20.29
N LYS A 84 1.79 -4.68 19.52
CA LYS A 84 0.41 -4.20 19.34
C LYS A 84 -0.49 -5.29 18.74
N LEU A 85 -0.01 -5.97 17.71
CA LEU A 85 -0.78 -7.01 17.02
C LEU A 85 -0.95 -8.27 17.89
N ASP A 86 0.07 -8.63 18.67
CA ASP A 86 -0.03 -9.73 19.65
C ASP A 86 -1.07 -9.42 20.75
N LEU A 87 -1.03 -8.21 21.30
CA LEU A 87 -2.04 -7.75 22.26
C LEU A 87 -3.45 -7.74 21.67
N LEU A 88 -3.59 -7.26 20.43
CA LEU A 88 -4.89 -7.27 19.74
C LEU A 88 -5.44 -8.70 19.59
N LEU A 89 -4.64 -9.63 19.12
CA LEU A 89 -5.08 -11.03 19.01
C LEU A 89 -5.49 -11.61 20.36
N LYS A 90 -4.74 -11.36 21.41
CA LYS A 90 -5.11 -11.78 22.78
C LYS A 90 -6.45 -11.20 23.21
N GLN A 91 -6.72 -9.91 22.91
CA GLN A 91 -8.01 -9.27 23.20
C GLN A 91 -9.19 -9.89 22.43
N THR A 92 -8.95 -10.47 21.26
CA THR A 92 -9.98 -11.21 20.51
C THR A 92 -10.26 -12.62 21.08
N GLY A 93 -9.57 -13.03 22.15
CA GLY A 93 -9.67 -14.37 22.73
C GLY A 93 -8.82 -15.41 22.01
N TYR A 94 -7.90 -15.02 21.14
CA TYR A 94 -6.97 -15.94 20.52
C TYR A 94 -5.98 -16.51 21.55
N THR A 95 -5.94 -17.83 21.64
CA THR A 95 -5.11 -18.58 22.61
C THR A 95 -4.08 -19.46 21.91
N GLY A 96 -3.61 -19.06 20.74
CA GLY A 96 -2.77 -19.81 19.81
C GLY A 96 -1.86 -20.86 20.42
N THR A 97 -1.87 -22.03 19.83
CA THR A 97 -1.05 -23.19 20.24
C THR A 97 0.20 -23.33 19.39
N LYS A 98 0.21 -22.73 18.19
CA LYS A 98 1.34 -22.75 17.28
C LYS A 98 2.21 -21.51 17.50
N ASN A 99 3.51 -21.70 17.57
CA ASN A 99 4.48 -20.60 17.67
C ASN A 99 4.62 -19.89 16.30
N GLN A 100 3.52 -19.27 15.84
CA GLN A 100 3.46 -18.51 14.60
C GLN A 100 3.57 -17.03 14.92
N ARG A 101 4.47 -16.32 14.24
CA ARG A 101 4.59 -14.87 14.34
C ARG A 101 3.81 -14.18 13.22
N PHE A 102 3.50 -12.91 13.43
CA PHE A 102 3.05 -12.03 12.34
C PHE A 102 4.12 -11.94 11.25
N ARG A 103 3.67 -11.89 10.02
CA ARG A 103 4.53 -11.71 8.84
C ARG A 103 4.85 -10.23 8.62
N ILE A 104 5.33 -9.58 9.67
CA ILE A 104 5.89 -8.23 9.61
C ILE A 104 7.40 -8.37 9.59
N TYR A 105 8.05 -7.74 8.62
CA TYR A 105 9.47 -7.92 8.34
C TYR A 105 10.21 -6.58 8.39
N LEU A 106 11.40 -6.62 8.98
CA LEU A 106 12.30 -5.46 8.99
C LEU A 106 13.03 -5.37 7.65
N THR A 107 12.52 -4.54 6.74
CA THR A 107 13.05 -4.42 5.38
C THR A 107 12.69 -3.07 4.75
N ASN A 108 13.52 -2.60 3.82
CA ASN A 108 13.16 -1.47 2.96
C ASN A 108 12.24 -1.95 1.83
N SER A 109 11.01 -1.48 1.78
CA SER A 109 10.05 -1.82 0.73
C SER A 109 10.48 -1.39 -0.66
N LEU A 110 11.16 -0.24 -0.77
CA LEU A 110 11.55 0.37 -2.03
C LEU A 110 12.84 -0.22 -2.63
N GLU A 111 13.40 -1.24 -1.97
CA GLU A 111 14.51 -2.03 -2.51
C GLU A 111 14.01 -3.32 -3.14
N GLU A 112 14.67 -3.70 -4.23
CA GLU A 112 14.43 -5.00 -4.85
C GLU A 112 14.82 -6.12 -3.88
N TYR A 113 14.30 -7.33 -4.13
CA TYR A 113 14.76 -8.49 -3.39
C TYR A 113 16.25 -8.76 -3.64
N HIS A 114 17.02 -9.01 -2.59
CA HIS A 114 18.42 -9.42 -2.72
C HIS A 114 18.55 -10.94 -2.73
N LYS A 115 19.44 -11.47 -3.57
CA LYS A 115 19.85 -12.87 -3.48
C LYS A 115 20.63 -13.07 -2.18
N ASP A 116 20.28 -14.10 -1.42
CA ASP A 116 20.95 -14.46 -0.17
C ASP A 116 22.47 -14.55 -0.37
N THR A 117 23.22 -13.71 0.31
CA THR A 117 24.70 -13.69 0.26
C THR A 117 25.35 -14.51 1.36
N GLY A 118 24.59 -15.35 2.09
CA GLY A 118 25.10 -16.42 2.96
C GLY A 118 26.19 -16.04 3.97
N THR A 119 26.06 -14.93 4.70
CA THR A 119 27.01 -14.57 5.74
C THR A 119 26.62 -15.14 7.11
N LEU A 120 27.55 -15.83 7.77
CA LEU A 120 27.37 -16.60 9.01
C LEU A 120 26.90 -15.81 10.26
N PHE A 121 26.96 -14.49 10.24
CA PHE A 121 26.54 -13.65 11.37
C PHE A 121 25.07 -13.24 11.37
N ALA A 122 24.32 -13.63 10.38
CA ALA A 122 22.97 -13.11 10.12
C ALA A 122 21.88 -14.19 10.08
N ASN A 123 22.03 -15.35 10.69
CA ASN A 123 21.05 -16.44 10.54
C ASN A 123 19.60 -16.04 10.87
N TRP A 124 19.39 -15.14 11.82
CA TRP A 124 18.06 -14.61 12.13
C TRP A 124 17.66 -13.48 11.14
N LEU A 125 18.52 -12.50 10.91
CA LEU A 125 18.28 -11.41 9.95
C LEU A 125 18.22 -11.96 8.52
N SER A 126 18.99 -13.00 8.19
CA SER A 126 18.95 -13.63 6.86
C SER A 126 17.67 -14.44 6.64
N ALA A 127 17.14 -15.11 7.66
CA ALA A 127 15.86 -15.80 7.56
C ALA A 127 14.70 -14.79 7.33
N GLU A 128 14.68 -13.70 8.09
CA GLU A 128 13.68 -12.65 7.97
C GLU A 128 13.77 -11.93 6.61
N ALA A 129 14.99 -11.60 6.18
CA ALA A 129 15.24 -11.02 4.86
C ALA A 129 14.82 -11.97 3.72
N SER A 130 15.08 -13.28 3.88
CA SER A 130 14.67 -14.30 2.91
C SER A 130 13.14 -14.40 2.79
N GLU A 131 12.42 -14.39 3.92
CA GLU A 131 10.94 -14.38 3.93
C GLU A 131 10.38 -13.09 3.30
N ALA A 132 10.94 -11.92 3.64
CA ALA A 132 10.55 -10.66 3.02
C ALA A 132 10.80 -10.65 1.49
N ASN A 133 11.95 -11.16 1.06
CA ASN A 133 12.31 -11.32 -0.34
C ASN A 133 11.36 -12.27 -1.08
N GLN A 134 10.92 -13.34 -0.43
CA GLN A 134 9.93 -14.25 -0.98
C GLN A 134 8.61 -13.54 -1.25
N ILE A 135 8.14 -12.68 -0.33
CA ILE A 135 6.92 -11.90 -0.54
C ILE A 135 7.10 -10.93 -1.70
N LYS A 136 8.21 -10.20 -1.74
CA LYS A 136 8.52 -9.25 -2.83
C LYS A 136 8.54 -9.94 -4.19
N ARG A 137 9.07 -11.15 -4.25
CA ARG A 137 9.25 -11.89 -5.51
C ARG A 137 8.03 -12.72 -5.89
N ASP A 138 7.44 -13.48 -4.95
CA ASP A 138 6.58 -14.62 -5.28
C ASP A 138 5.14 -14.50 -4.77
N ALA A 139 4.87 -13.67 -3.72
CA ALA A 139 3.54 -13.61 -3.15
C ALA A 139 2.53 -12.95 -4.10
N PRO A 140 1.32 -13.53 -4.28
CA PRO A 140 0.27 -12.94 -5.09
C PRO A 140 -0.43 -11.82 -4.30
N VAL A 141 0.25 -10.70 -4.08
CA VAL A 141 -0.29 -9.56 -3.32
C VAL A 141 -1.42 -8.92 -4.11
N MET A 142 -2.63 -9.02 -3.59
CA MET A 142 -3.85 -8.45 -4.19
C MET A 142 -4.35 -7.21 -3.49
N ILE A 143 -3.98 -7.00 -2.22
CA ILE A 143 -4.37 -5.82 -1.46
C ILE A 143 -3.09 -5.19 -0.92
N VAL A 144 -2.83 -3.95 -1.36
CA VAL A 144 -1.76 -3.12 -0.81
C VAL A 144 -2.43 -1.92 -0.16
N ALA A 145 -2.26 -1.77 1.16
CA ALA A 145 -2.88 -0.66 1.89
C ALA A 145 -1.97 -0.15 2.99
N GLY A 146 -1.96 1.16 3.22
CA GLY A 146 -1.12 1.78 4.23
C GLY A 146 -1.14 3.30 4.21
N ASN A 147 -0.28 3.87 5.04
CA ASN A 147 0.04 5.30 5.06
C ASN A 147 1.55 5.47 4.87
N PRO A 148 2.05 5.43 3.62
CA PRO A 148 3.48 5.52 3.35
C PRO A 148 4.06 6.88 3.76
N PRO A 149 5.38 6.97 4.05
CA PRO A 149 6.00 8.22 4.47
C PRO A 149 5.97 9.29 3.38
N TYR A 150 5.95 10.56 3.82
CA TYR A 150 6.00 11.77 2.99
C TYR A 150 7.32 12.48 3.24
N SER A 151 8.31 12.34 2.38
CA SER A 151 9.66 12.84 2.65
C SER A 151 10.04 14.11 1.89
N GLY A 152 9.29 14.43 0.84
CA GLY A 152 9.63 15.55 -0.08
C GLY A 152 10.94 15.32 -0.84
N ILE A 153 12.01 14.94 -0.13
CA ILE A 153 13.31 14.55 -0.69
C ILE A 153 13.60 13.13 -0.23
N SER A 154 13.46 12.18 -1.14
CA SER A 154 13.67 10.77 -0.88
C SER A 154 15.15 10.39 -0.84
N SER A 155 15.54 9.60 0.14
CA SER A 155 16.83 8.89 0.17
C SER A 155 16.79 7.55 -0.58
N ASN A 156 15.61 7.07 -0.96
CA ASN A 156 15.39 5.81 -1.66
C ASN A 156 15.66 5.96 -3.16
N ASN A 157 16.92 5.96 -3.56
CA ASN A 157 17.36 6.16 -4.95
C ASN A 157 17.97 4.87 -5.56
N GLY A 158 17.55 3.70 -5.09
CA GLY A 158 17.95 2.42 -5.65
C GLY A 158 17.55 2.30 -7.13
N GLU A 159 18.34 1.57 -7.91
CA GLU A 159 18.16 1.42 -9.36
C GLU A 159 16.77 0.88 -9.71
N TRP A 160 16.30 -0.12 -8.97
CA TRP A 160 15.03 -0.79 -9.23
C TRP A 160 13.82 0.18 -9.12
N ILE A 161 13.70 0.91 -7.99
CA ILE A 161 12.57 1.85 -7.83
C ILE A 161 12.70 3.05 -8.76
N SER A 162 13.92 3.51 -9.04
CA SER A 162 14.15 4.58 -10.01
C SER A 162 13.70 4.19 -11.41
N LYS A 163 13.97 2.95 -11.83
CA LYS A 163 13.49 2.41 -13.10
C LYS A 163 11.97 2.34 -13.15
N LEU A 164 11.30 1.95 -12.07
CA LEU A 164 9.84 1.94 -12.00
C LEU A 164 9.24 3.35 -12.12
N ILE A 165 9.87 4.36 -11.50
CA ILE A 165 9.42 5.76 -11.57
C ILE A 165 9.54 6.36 -12.98
N GLU A 166 10.45 5.84 -13.83
CA GLU A 166 10.55 6.30 -15.22
C GLU A 166 9.21 6.21 -15.97
N ASP A 167 8.39 5.21 -15.68
CA ASP A 167 7.06 5.07 -16.31
C ASP A 167 6.17 6.29 -16.09
N TYR A 168 6.38 7.04 -14.99
CA TYR A 168 5.62 8.25 -14.66
C TYR A 168 6.09 9.50 -15.41
N LYS A 169 7.15 9.39 -16.22
CA LYS A 169 7.67 10.49 -17.06
C LYS A 169 7.14 10.45 -18.49
N TYR A 170 6.21 9.56 -18.79
CA TYR A 170 5.65 9.40 -20.13
C TYR A 170 4.14 9.64 -20.15
N VAL A 171 3.66 10.22 -21.25
CA VAL A 171 2.25 10.34 -21.61
C VAL A 171 2.10 9.93 -23.07
N ASP A 172 1.26 8.94 -23.36
CA ASP A 172 1.05 8.37 -24.71
C ASP A 172 2.36 7.94 -25.43
N GLY A 173 3.35 7.47 -24.68
CA GLY A 173 4.66 7.09 -25.22
C GLY A 173 5.64 8.24 -25.42
N GLU A 174 5.22 9.47 -25.21
CA GLU A 174 6.08 10.64 -25.29
C GLU A 174 6.65 11.01 -23.92
N HIS A 175 7.98 11.12 -23.85
CA HIS A 175 8.67 11.57 -22.65
C HIS A 175 8.51 13.10 -22.51
N PHE A 176 7.90 13.53 -21.39
CA PHE A 176 7.89 14.95 -21.07
C PHE A 176 9.07 15.28 -20.14
N ASN A 177 9.90 16.22 -20.53
CA ASN A 177 11.11 16.60 -19.79
C ASN A 177 10.76 17.35 -18.49
N GLU A 178 10.16 16.61 -17.51
CA GLU A 178 9.89 17.18 -16.19
C GLU A 178 11.19 17.32 -15.40
N ARG A 179 11.51 18.55 -15.04
CA ARG A 179 12.72 18.89 -14.28
C ARG A 179 12.51 18.96 -12.78
N LYS A 180 11.26 18.95 -12.33
CA LYS A 180 10.94 19.04 -10.90
C LYS A 180 11.10 17.67 -10.23
N HIS A 181 11.73 17.67 -9.07
CA HIS A 181 12.02 16.45 -8.31
C HIS A 181 10.81 15.82 -7.61
N TRP A 182 9.60 16.39 -7.74
CA TRP A 182 8.39 15.93 -7.06
C TRP A 182 8.02 14.47 -7.34
N LEU A 183 8.36 13.94 -8.52
CA LEU A 183 8.17 12.52 -8.84
C LEU A 183 9.08 11.59 -8.01
N ASN A 184 10.10 12.12 -7.36
CA ASN A 184 11.02 11.37 -6.53
C ASN A 184 10.64 11.38 -5.03
N ASP A 185 9.50 11.96 -4.65
CA ASP A 185 8.98 11.86 -3.29
C ASP A 185 8.67 10.40 -2.94
N ASP A 186 8.88 10.02 -1.67
CA ASP A 186 8.67 8.64 -1.23
C ASP A 186 7.24 8.17 -1.46
N TYR A 187 6.22 9.01 -1.18
CA TYR A 187 4.84 8.59 -1.40
C TYR A 187 4.54 8.23 -2.88
N VAL A 188 5.19 8.91 -3.84
CA VAL A 188 5.06 8.60 -5.27
C VAL A 188 5.69 7.25 -5.58
N LYS A 189 6.87 6.98 -4.99
CA LYS A 189 7.55 5.69 -5.10
C LYS A 189 6.72 4.57 -4.48
N PHE A 190 6.08 4.80 -3.33
CA PHE A 190 5.19 3.82 -2.71
C PHE A 190 3.93 3.55 -3.55
N ILE A 191 3.34 4.57 -4.20
CA ILE A 191 2.22 4.36 -5.13
C ILE A 191 2.69 3.50 -6.31
N ARG A 192 3.85 3.80 -6.91
CA ARG A 192 4.39 3.00 -8.01
C ARG A 192 4.75 1.58 -7.58
N TYR A 193 5.27 1.42 -6.36
CA TYR A 193 5.54 0.12 -5.75
C TYR A 193 4.27 -0.72 -5.59
N GLY A 194 3.22 -0.16 -4.99
CA GLY A 194 1.94 -0.85 -4.85
C GLY A 194 1.31 -1.19 -6.20
N GLN A 195 1.36 -0.26 -7.16
CA GLN A 195 0.93 -0.48 -8.53
C GLN A 195 1.66 -1.67 -9.17
N HIS A 196 2.97 -1.79 -8.99
CA HIS A 196 3.78 -2.91 -9.50
C HIS A 196 3.25 -4.27 -9.02
N PHE A 197 2.89 -4.42 -7.73
CA PHE A 197 2.31 -5.66 -7.24
C PHE A 197 0.96 -5.98 -7.88
N ILE A 198 0.10 -4.97 -8.03
CA ILE A 198 -1.22 -5.15 -8.64
C ILE A 198 -1.10 -5.48 -10.13
N GLU A 199 -0.16 -4.87 -10.85
CA GLU A 199 0.16 -5.19 -12.25
C GLU A 199 0.65 -6.61 -12.39
N LYS A 200 1.63 -7.02 -11.57
CA LYS A 200 2.22 -8.35 -11.55
C LYS A 200 1.19 -9.43 -11.26
N ASN A 201 0.26 -9.18 -10.35
CA ASN A 201 -0.81 -10.12 -10.00
C ASN A 201 -1.98 -10.10 -11.02
N GLY A 202 -2.09 -9.07 -11.86
CA GLY A 202 -3.14 -8.90 -12.87
C GLY A 202 -4.46 -8.34 -12.33
N SER A 203 -4.69 -8.36 -11.03
CA SER A 203 -5.87 -7.80 -10.36
C SER A 203 -5.58 -7.49 -8.90
N GLY A 204 -6.30 -6.53 -8.33
CA GLY A 204 -6.17 -6.19 -6.90
C GLY A 204 -6.59 -4.75 -6.59
N ILE A 205 -6.29 -4.36 -5.36
CA ILE A 205 -6.62 -3.05 -4.80
C ILE A 205 -5.36 -2.44 -4.19
N LEU A 206 -5.10 -1.18 -4.55
CA LEU A 206 -4.12 -0.31 -3.90
C LEU A 206 -4.87 0.78 -3.17
N ALA A 207 -4.68 0.92 -1.86
CA ALA A 207 -5.38 1.89 -1.04
C ALA A 207 -4.42 2.61 -0.09
N TYR A 208 -4.16 3.90 -0.35
CA TYR A 208 -3.24 4.69 0.45
C TYR A 208 -3.84 6.01 0.93
N ILE A 209 -3.37 6.44 2.11
CA ILE A 209 -3.42 7.85 2.49
C ILE A 209 -2.07 8.45 2.12
N ASN A 210 -2.07 9.55 1.37
CA ASN A 210 -0.84 10.21 0.93
C ASN A 210 -1.11 11.69 0.60
N PRO A 211 -0.05 12.50 0.38
CA PRO A 211 -0.22 13.90 -0.04
C PRO A 211 -1.13 14.04 -1.24
N HIS A 212 -2.04 15.00 -1.18
CA HIS A 212 -3.02 15.26 -2.24
C HIS A 212 -2.43 15.94 -3.49
N GLY A 213 -1.18 16.39 -3.43
CA GLY A 213 -0.55 17.16 -4.50
C GLY A 213 -0.60 16.48 -5.87
N PHE A 214 -0.53 15.16 -5.94
CA PHE A 214 -0.59 14.45 -7.21
C PHE A 214 -1.96 14.52 -7.90
N LEU A 215 -3.04 14.86 -7.18
CA LEU A 215 -4.39 14.98 -7.77
C LEU A 215 -4.48 16.12 -8.77
N GLY A 216 -3.84 17.26 -8.50
CA GLY A 216 -4.02 18.47 -9.32
C GLY A 216 -2.74 19.18 -9.74
N ASN A 217 -1.54 18.79 -9.34
CA ASN A 217 -0.32 19.44 -9.79
C ASN A 217 0.08 18.92 -11.18
N PRO A 218 0.32 19.81 -12.17
CA PRO A 218 0.72 19.45 -13.54
C PRO A 218 1.95 18.54 -13.66
N THR A 219 2.90 18.60 -12.71
CA THR A 219 4.09 17.74 -12.66
C THR A 219 3.75 16.26 -12.68
N PHE A 220 2.63 15.86 -12.07
CA PHE A 220 2.21 14.46 -11.96
C PHE A 220 1.34 13.96 -13.11
N ARG A 221 1.28 14.66 -14.25
CA ARG A 221 0.45 14.26 -15.40
C ARG A 221 0.78 12.85 -15.91
N GLY A 222 2.06 12.48 -15.98
CA GLY A 222 2.47 11.15 -16.41
C GLY A 222 2.14 10.07 -15.39
N MET A 223 2.28 10.36 -14.10
CA MET A 223 1.81 9.49 -13.04
C MET A 223 0.31 9.23 -13.16
N ARG A 224 -0.52 10.29 -13.27
CA ARG A 224 -1.98 10.13 -13.45
C ARG A 224 -2.33 9.36 -14.72
N TRP A 225 -1.65 9.65 -15.83
CA TRP A 225 -1.80 8.92 -17.08
C TRP A 225 -1.52 7.42 -16.91
N ASN A 226 -0.42 7.07 -16.26
CA ASN A 226 -0.04 5.69 -16.01
C ASN A 226 -1.07 4.97 -15.10
N LEU A 227 -1.54 5.64 -14.03
CA LEU A 227 -2.60 5.13 -13.16
C LEU A 227 -3.92 4.90 -13.92
N LEU A 228 -4.32 5.83 -14.80
CA LEU A 228 -5.51 5.69 -15.65
C LEU A 228 -5.43 4.48 -16.58
N LYS A 229 -4.26 4.19 -17.11
CA LYS A 229 -4.03 3.01 -17.96
C LYS A 229 -4.06 1.70 -17.17
N THR A 230 -3.53 1.71 -15.96
CA THR A 230 -3.35 0.50 -15.15
C THR A 230 -4.65 0.03 -14.49
N PHE A 231 -5.42 0.92 -13.89
CA PHE A 231 -6.58 0.58 -13.07
C PHE A 231 -7.91 0.69 -13.84
N ASP A 232 -8.95 0.03 -13.37
CA ASP A 232 -10.32 0.15 -13.92
C ASP A 232 -11.07 1.31 -13.27
N LYS A 233 -10.91 1.45 -11.95
CA LYS A 233 -11.57 2.50 -11.16
C LYS A 233 -10.57 3.13 -10.20
N ILE A 234 -10.69 4.43 -10.08
CA ILE A 234 -9.91 5.25 -9.14
C ILE A 234 -10.90 6.06 -8.31
N TYR A 235 -10.80 5.94 -6.98
CA TYR A 235 -11.57 6.72 -6.04
C TYR A 235 -10.61 7.58 -5.22
N THR A 236 -10.89 8.87 -5.13
CA THR A 236 -10.09 9.82 -4.36
C THR A 236 -10.99 10.62 -3.42
N ILE A 237 -10.60 10.72 -2.15
CA ILE A 237 -11.22 11.64 -1.18
C ILE A 237 -10.13 12.63 -0.81
N ASP A 238 -10.24 13.87 -1.31
CA ASP A 238 -9.33 14.94 -0.89
C ASP A 238 -9.77 15.43 0.49
N LEU A 239 -8.92 15.21 1.47
CA LEU A 239 -9.14 15.63 2.86
C LEU A 239 -8.61 17.04 3.11
N HIS A 240 -8.03 17.67 2.10
CA HIS A 240 -7.54 19.05 2.15
C HIS A 240 -6.63 19.35 3.37
N GLY A 241 -6.77 20.52 3.99
CA GLY A 241 -6.02 20.92 5.18
C GLY A 241 -4.58 21.35 4.89
N ASN A 242 -4.31 21.88 3.70
CA ASN A 242 -2.98 22.33 3.30
C ASN A 242 -2.68 23.72 3.86
N SER A 243 -2.03 23.79 5.01
CA SER A 243 -1.69 25.06 5.68
C SER A 243 -0.59 25.85 4.95
N ASN A 244 0.23 25.19 4.08
CA ASN A 244 1.24 25.90 3.28
C ASN A 244 0.62 26.92 2.31
N ILE A 245 -0.59 26.66 1.82
CA ILE A 245 -1.34 27.54 0.93
C ILE A 245 -2.50 28.24 1.63
N LYS A 246 -2.60 28.09 2.95
CA LYS A 246 -3.72 28.63 3.76
C LYS A 246 -5.06 28.22 3.17
N GLU A 247 -5.21 26.93 2.89
CA GLU A 247 -6.42 26.37 2.30
C GLU A 247 -7.63 26.60 3.23
N GLU A 248 -8.73 27.00 2.64
CA GLU A 248 -9.99 27.29 3.32
C GLU A 248 -11.11 26.46 2.68
N SER A 249 -12.15 26.18 3.45
CA SER A 249 -13.37 25.58 2.92
C SER A 249 -14.07 26.52 1.93
N PRO A 250 -14.90 26.03 1.00
CA PRO A 250 -15.60 26.87 0.00
C PRO A 250 -16.50 27.97 0.59
N ASP A 251 -16.92 27.80 1.84
CA ASP A 251 -17.72 28.80 2.58
C ASP A 251 -16.87 29.82 3.35
N GLY A 252 -15.52 29.73 3.23
CA GLY A 252 -14.58 30.60 3.96
C GLY A 252 -14.29 30.15 5.39
N SER A 253 -14.85 29.03 5.84
CA SER A 253 -14.51 28.46 7.15
C SER A 253 -13.13 27.82 7.14
N PRO A 254 -12.46 27.72 8.33
CA PRO A 254 -11.18 27.04 8.42
C PRO A 254 -11.26 25.57 7.99
N ASP A 255 -10.32 25.17 7.14
CA ASP A 255 -10.13 23.77 6.77
C ASP A 255 -8.91 23.19 7.50
N ILE A 256 -9.12 22.17 8.32
CA ILE A 256 -8.10 21.65 9.24
C ILE A 256 -7.60 20.28 8.74
N ASN A 257 -6.27 20.14 8.71
CA ASN A 257 -5.64 18.87 8.35
C ASN A 257 -6.02 17.75 9.35
N VAL A 258 -6.27 16.56 8.82
CA VAL A 258 -6.54 15.37 9.65
C VAL A 258 -5.31 14.89 10.42
N PHE A 259 -4.11 15.29 10.00
CA PHE A 259 -2.85 15.03 10.69
C PHE A 259 -2.18 16.33 11.16
N ASP A 260 -1.20 16.22 12.05
CA ASP A 260 -0.40 17.36 12.51
C ASP A 260 0.74 17.67 11.54
N ILE A 261 0.40 17.89 10.26
CA ILE A 261 1.31 18.22 9.17
C ILE A 261 0.77 19.40 8.37
N GLN A 262 1.64 20.05 7.61
CA GLN A 262 1.28 21.20 6.78
C GLN A 262 0.71 20.83 5.40
N GLN A 263 1.07 19.68 4.90
CA GLN A 263 0.71 19.21 3.56
C GLN A 263 -0.68 18.57 3.58
N GLY A 264 -1.59 18.99 2.70
CA GLY A 264 -2.90 18.36 2.55
C GLY A 264 -2.78 16.91 2.08
N VAL A 265 -3.72 16.09 2.51
CA VAL A 265 -3.71 14.65 2.26
C VAL A 265 -4.99 14.17 1.60
N SER A 266 -4.92 13.02 0.95
CA SER A 266 -6.05 12.36 0.32
C SER A 266 -6.05 10.85 0.60
N ILE A 267 -7.24 10.26 0.66
CA ILE A 267 -7.43 8.80 0.62
C ILE A 267 -7.62 8.41 -0.84
N ASN A 268 -6.84 7.44 -1.30
CA ASN A 268 -6.85 7.03 -2.70
C ASN A 268 -7.00 5.52 -2.80
N ILE A 269 -7.99 5.07 -3.57
CA ILE A 269 -8.29 3.65 -3.79
C ILE A 269 -8.27 3.37 -5.29
N PHE A 270 -7.35 2.52 -5.71
CA PHE A 270 -7.17 2.11 -7.09
C PHE A 270 -7.55 0.65 -7.23
N ILE A 271 -8.46 0.34 -8.15
CA ILE A 271 -9.00 -1.02 -8.34
C ILE A 271 -8.66 -1.50 -9.74
N LYS A 272 -7.96 -2.64 -9.84
CA LYS A 272 -7.72 -3.37 -11.08
C LYS A 272 -8.46 -4.70 -11.05
N THR A 273 -9.25 -4.96 -12.08
CA THR A 273 -9.88 -6.26 -12.28
C THR A 273 -9.13 -7.05 -13.35
N SER A 274 -9.31 -8.36 -13.37
CA SER A 274 -8.73 -9.21 -14.43
C SER A 274 -9.34 -8.98 -15.83
N LYS A 275 -10.38 -8.14 -15.92
CA LYS A 275 -11.10 -7.81 -17.17
C LYS A 275 -10.66 -6.46 -17.76
N LYS A 276 -9.66 -5.80 -17.17
CA LYS A 276 -9.14 -4.52 -17.68
C LYS A 276 -8.70 -4.67 -19.14
N THR A 277 -9.24 -3.83 -20.00
CA THR A 277 -8.82 -3.72 -21.41
C THR A 277 -7.85 -2.55 -21.56
N GLU A 278 -6.77 -2.72 -22.30
CA GLU A 278 -5.74 -1.70 -22.49
C GLU A 278 -6.25 -0.40 -23.12
N SER A 279 -7.29 -0.50 -23.93
CA SER A 279 -7.87 0.64 -24.66
C SER A 279 -8.75 1.55 -23.81
N LYS A 280 -9.19 1.08 -22.61
CA LYS A 280 -10.10 1.84 -21.75
C LYS A 280 -9.34 2.48 -20.59
N LEU A 281 -9.41 3.80 -20.43
CA LEU A 281 -8.93 4.50 -19.25
C LEU A 281 -9.83 4.23 -18.03
N SER A 282 -9.30 4.46 -16.84
CA SER A 282 -10.05 4.29 -15.57
C SER A 282 -11.26 5.22 -15.50
N ASP A 283 -12.34 4.73 -14.91
CA ASP A 283 -13.37 5.61 -14.36
C ASP A 283 -12.83 6.25 -13.07
N VAL A 284 -12.84 7.57 -12.97
CA VAL A 284 -12.34 8.32 -11.80
C VAL A 284 -13.50 8.93 -11.04
N PHE A 285 -13.48 8.75 -9.73
CA PHE A 285 -14.49 9.22 -8.79
C PHE A 285 -13.80 10.03 -7.68
N HIS A 286 -14.31 11.20 -7.39
CA HIS A 286 -13.69 12.15 -6.49
C HIS A 286 -14.69 12.73 -5.49
N LEU A 287 -14.21 13.00 -4.28
CA LEU A 287 -14.92 13.76 -3.27
C LEU A 287 -13.94 14.74 -2.62
N ASP A 288 -14.37 16.00 -2.51
CA ASP A 288 -13.74 17.01 -1.66
C ASP A 288 -14.38 16.96 -0.28
N LEU A 289 -13.59 16.77 0.78
CA LEU A 289 -14.04 16.73 2.17
C LEU A 289 -13.34 17.83 2.98
N TYR A 290 -14.01 18.96 3.12
CA TYR A 290 -13.57 20.12 3.88
C TYR A 290 -14.09 20.09 5.32
N GLY A 291 -13.56 20.97 6.16
CA GLY A 291 -14.05 21.26 7.50
C GLY A 291 -13.05 20.96 8.60
N LYS A 292 -13.55 20.80 9.82
CA LYS A 292 -12.74 20.50 10.99
C LYS A 292 -12.31 19.03 10.99
N ARG A 293 -11.19 18.74 11.67
CA ARG A 293 -10.63 17.39 11.79
C ARG A 293 -11.65 16.37 12.30
N GLU A 294 -12.37 16.72 13.35
CA GLU A 294 -13.37 15.85 14.00
C GLU A 294 -14.53 15.53 13.06
N GLU A 295 -14.98 16.52 12.28
CA GLU A 295 -16.06 16.36 11.29
C GLU A 295 -15.65 15.42 10.16
N LYS A 296 -14.39 15.55 9.67
CA LYS A 296 -13.81 14.64 8.68
C LYS A 296 -13.72 13.21 9.22
N TYR A 297 -13.27 13.05 10.46
CA TYR A 297 -13.22 11.72 11.09
C TYR A 297 -14.62 11.12 11.24
N GLN A 298 -15.58 11.90 11.72
CA GLN A 298 -16.96 11.44 11.90
C GLN A 298 -17.56 11.00 10.56
N PHE A 299 -17.37 11.78 9.49
CA PHE A 299 -17.82 11.42 8.16
C PHE A 299 -17.23 10.07 7.69
N LEU A 300 -15.92 9.88 7.88
CA LEU A 300 -15.22 8.65 7.44
C LEU A 300 -15.62 7.42 8.26
N VAL A 301 -16.01 7.60 9.55
CA VAL A 301 -16.49 6.51 10.41
C VAL A 301 -17.92 6.14 10.11
N ASP A 302 -18.81 7.15 9.92
CA ASP A 302 -20.24 6.93 9.73
C ASP A 302 -20.60 6.42 8.33
N LYS A 303 -19.78 6.72 7.33
CA LYS A 303 -20.08 6.37 5.94
C LYS A 303 -19.37 5.10 5.51
N SER A 304 -20.13 4.07 5.17
CA SER A 304 -19.58 2.97 4.39
C SER A 304 -19.19 3.46 2.99
N PHE A 305 -18.26 2.78 2.35
CA PHE A 305 -17.76 3.15 1.01
C PHE A 305 -18.87 3.37 -0.02
N SER A 306 -19.93 2.56 0.03
CA SER A 306 -21.08 2.68 -0.88
C SER A 306 -21.98 3.89 -0.63
N MET A 307 -21.85 4.54 0.53
CA MET A 307 -22.63 5.72 0.93
C MET A 307 -21.88 7.03 0.67
N ILE A 308 -20.62 6.96 0.26
CA ILE A 308 -19.82 8.15 -0.05
C ILE A 308 -20.32 8.75 -1.37
N PRO A 309 -20.70 10.05 -1.39
CA PRO A 309 -21.25 10.71 -2.57
C PRO A 309 -20.15 11.14 -3.55
N PHE A 310 -19.52 10.19 -4.18
CA PHE A 310 -18.48 10.47 -5.16
C PHE A 310 -19.04 11.13 -6.43
N ASN A 311 -18.35 12.13 -6.92
CA ASN A 311 -18.56 12.74 -8.23
C ASN A 311 -17.69 12.03 -9.27
N LYS A 312 -18.27 11.63 -10.40
CA LYS A 312 -17.50 11.08 -11.52
C LYS A 312 -16.78 12.20 -12.24
N LEU A 313 -15.47 12.07 -12.39
CA LEU A 313 -14.62 12.99 -13.17
C LEU A 313 -14.38 12.45 -14.57
N ASN A 314 -14.04 13.38 -15.47
CA ASN A 314 -13.54 13.08 -16.81
C ASN A 314 -12.13 13.67 -16.99
N PRO A 315 -11.06 12.96 -16.58
CA PRO A 315 -9.70 13.46 -16.69
C PRO A 315 -9.29 13.66 -18.15
N GLU A 316 -8.98 14.91 -18.54
CA GLU A 316 -8.67 15.29 -19.91
C GLU A 316 -7.21 15.72 -20.07
N LYS A 317 -6.71 15.62 -21.32
CA LYS A 317 -5.41 16.16 -21.72
C LYS A 317 -5.37 17.67 -21.46
N PRO A 318 -4.21 18.24 -21.15
CA PRO A 318 -2.91 17.59 -21.08
C PRO A 318 -2.56 17.05 -19.67
N TYR A 319 -3.37 17.33 -18.64
CA TYR A 319 -2.97 17.12 -17.25
C TYR A 319 -3.65 15.95 -16.56
N PHE A 320 -4.79 15.49 -17.03
CA PHE A 320 -5.56 14.36 -16.45
C PHE A 320 -5.84 14.53 -14.95
N PHE A 321 -6.30 15.68 -14.51
CA PHE A 321 -6.55 15.95 -13.09
C PHE A 321 -7.54 14.97 -12.45
N PHE A 322 -7.26 14.61 -11.19
CA PHE A 322 -8.11 13.75 -10.36
C PHE A 322 -8.88 14.56 -9.30
N LYS A 323 -9.11 15.82 -9.58
CA LYS A 323 -9.92 16.72 -8.77
C LYS A 323 -10.76 17.63 -9.67
N ASN A 324 -11.76 18.27 -9.09
CA ASN A 324 -12.50 19.33 -9.79
C ASN A 324 -11.56 20.50 -10.14
N SER A 325 -11.75 21.09 -11.33
CA SER A 325 -11.02 22.26 -11.82
C SER A 325 -11.61 23.54 -11.27
#